data_a9d71385615d56692fa30a9182cb549a
#
_entry.id   a9d71385615d56692fa30a9182cb549a
#
_cell.length_a   1.000
_cell.length_b   1.000
_cell.length_c   1.000
_cell.angle_alpha   90.00
_cell.angle_beta   90.00
_cell.angle_gamma   90.00
#
_symmetry.space_group_name_H-M   'P 1'
#
loop_
_entity.id
_entity.type
_entity.pdbx_description
1 polymer ?
#
loop_
_entity_poly.entity_id
_entity_poly.type
_entity_poly.pdbx_seq_one_letter_code
_entity_poly.pdbx_strand_id
1 'polypeptide(L)'
;VFGAGGGTSSYQEIEETDLIVMWGSNAREAHPIFFHHVLKGVHNGARMFAVDPRRSSTAAWADVWLGIDVGSDIALANAVGREIISQGLTNDEFIAAATEGFDVYAEVVDDYTLDRATEITGVPGDVIKQLAHEYATAETAQLCWTLGITEHHNATDNVLALINLSLLTGHIGRYGSGLVPVRGQNNVQGGGDMGALPNKLPGFQDVENPDLRGRFEAVWGAEIPAKAGRHISLMHESMDEGILRCLFVLGENPMQSEADSGEMRHRLEGLEFMVVQDIFLTATAELADVVLPAAGWGETDGTYTSSERRVQRVRKVIDPPGDARDDIEILCDLARAMGHDWETPTAEQAWDEMRALSPLHGGMSYARLEDMGGIQWPCPDEGSDGSLFLHGRLWERPVTTRRAPFHGVDHAPPIDELTEEFPTRLTTGRRLDSYNTGVQSGRYASPRRIAGSIDLSPEDGATLGVDEGDRVKVTSRRGSLEAPVRFDRSLRPGLVFMSIHFPDQTDVNALTLDAWDPKSGTAEFKATAVRVEAVS
;
A
#
# COMPACT_ATOMS: atom_id res chain seq x y z
N VAL A 1 -8.12 2.16 -14.08
CA VAL A 1 -9.16 1.34 -14.69
C VAL A 1 -10.55 1.93 -14.44
N PHE A 2 -10.96 2.11 -13.19
CA PHE A 2 -12.36 2.45 -12.85
C PHE A 2 -12.60 3.95 -12.57
N GLY A 3 -11.54 4.74 -12.37
CA GLY A 3 -11.62 6.18 -12.12
C GLY A 3 -11.82 6.57 -10.66
N ALA A 4 -11.50 5.68 -9.72
CA ALA A 4 -11.50 5.99 -8.28
C ALA A 4 -10.25 5.41 -7.61
N GLY A 5 -9.73 6.13 -6.62
CA GLY A 5 -8.49 5.77 -5.90
C GLY A 5 -8.72 5.03 -4.57
N GLY A 6 -9.75 4.21 -4.45
CA GLY A 6 -10.08 3.49 -3.22
C GLY A 6 -10.52 2.05 -3.45
N GLY A 7 -10.58 1.29 -2.38
CA GLY A 7 -11.16 -0.06 -2.36
C GLY A 7 -12.59 -0.05 -2.87
N THR A 8 -12.95 -1.08 -3.65
CA THR A 8 -14.27 -1.11 -4.29
C THR A 8 -15.36 -1.70 -3.41
N SER A 9 -14.99 -2.30 -2.27
CA SER A 9 -15.90 -2.95 -1.32
C SER A 9 -15.68 -2.43 0.10
N SER A 10 -16.62 -2.75 1.00
CA SER A 10 -16.56 -2.43 2.42
C SER A 10 -16.07 -3.62 3.27
N TYR A 11 -15.71 -3.35 4.52
CA TYR A 11 -15.35 -4.41 5.47
C TYR A 11 -16.54 -5.29 5.84
N GLN A 12 -17.75 -4.73 5.82
CA GLN A 12 -18.96 -5.51 6.07
C GLN A 12 -19.16 -6.57 4.99
N GLU A 13 -18.92 -6.24 3.72
CA GLU A 13 -19.12 -7.16 2.60
C GLU A 13 -18.20 -8.39 2.68
N ILE A 14 -16.97 -8.25 3.23
CA ILE A 14 -16.04 -9.38 3.37
C ILE A 14 -16.53 -10.40 4.41
N GLU A 15 -17.40 -9.99 5.36
CA GLU A 15 -18.03 -10.90 6.32
C GLU A 15 -19.09 -11.81 5.66
N GLU A 16 -19.59 -11.43 4.48
CA GLU A 16 -20.72 -12.07 3.77
C GLU A 16 -20.34 -12.63 2.40
N THR A 17 -19.07 -12.51 1.98
CA THR A 17 -18.58 -13.04 0.70
C THR A 17 -18.36 -14.56 0.75
N ASP A 18 -18.46 -15.25 -0.40
CA ASP A 18 -18.24 -16.70 -0.47
C ASP A 18 -16.77 -17.08 -0.58
N LEU A 19 -15.96 -16.19 -1.19
CA LEU A 19 -14.56 -16.46 -1.42
C LEU A 19 -13.68 -15.23 -1.17
N ILE A 20 -12.60 -15.42 -0.44
CA ILE A 20 -11.61 -14.40 -0.10
C ILE A 20 -10.25 -14.82 -0.67
N VAL A 21 -9.65 -13.98 -1.49
CA VAL A 21 -8.27 -14.16 -1.94
C VAL A 21 -7.39 -13.09 -1.29
N MET A 22 -6.47 -13.50 -0.43
CA MET A 22 -5.46 -12.62 0.17
C MET A 22 -4.16 -12.74 -0.62
N TRP A 23 -3.79 -11.72 -1.38
CA TRP A 23 -2.64 -11.75 -2.28
C TRP A 23 -1.57 -10.73 -1.86
N GLY A 24 -0.36 -11.20 -1.53
CA GLY A 24 0.71 -10.33 -1.04
C GLY A 24 0.33 -9.54 0.23
N SER A 25 -0.43 -10.18 1.14
CA SER A 25 -1.03 -9.50 2.29
C SER A 25 -0.95 -10.33 3.57
N ASN A 26 -0.11 -9.91 4.51
CA ASN A 26 -0.12 -10.45 5.87
C ASN A 26 -1.02 -9.59 6.78
N ALA A 27 -2.33 -9.54 6.47
CA ALA A 27 -3.30 -8.67 7.13
C ALA A 27 -3.43 -8.92 8.63
N ARG A 28 -3.21 -10.16 9.11
CA ARG A 28 -3.25 -10.47 10.54
C ARG A 28 -2.24 -9.67 11.34
N GLU A 29 -1.10 -9.34 10.76
CA GLU A 29 -0.06 -8.54 11.42
C GLU A 29 -0.10 -7.06 11.03
N ALA A 30 -0.34 -6.76 9.76
CA ALA A 30 -0.32 -5.39 9.27
C ALA A 30 -1.67 -4.65 9.36
N HIS A 31 -2.79 -5.39 9.35
CA HIS A 31 -4.16 -4.84 9.33
C HIS A 31 -5.10 -5.64 10.26
N PRO A 32 -4.81 -5.73 11.57
CA PRO A 32 -5.51 -6.66 12.47
C PRO A 32 -7.02 -6.41 12.55
N ILE A 33 -7.48 -5.17 12.43
CA ILE A 33 -8.91 -4.84 12.47
C ILE A 33 -9.59 -5.35 11.19
N PHE A 34 -9.04 -5.10 10.02
CA PHE A 34 -9.54 -5.67 8.76
C PHE A 34 -9.55 -7.20 8.81
N PHE A 35 -8.50 -7.80 9.37
CA PHE A 35 -8.41 -9.26 9.49
C PHE A 35 -9.49 -9.86 10.42
N HIS A 36 -10.00 -9.12 11.40
CA HIS A 36 -11.17 -9.56 12.18
C HIS A 36 -12.44 -9.69 11.30
N HIS A 37 -12.62 -8.81 10.32
CA HIS A 37 -13.72 -8.94 9.35
C HIS A 37 -13.49 -10.14 8.42
N VAL A 38 -12.25 -10.37 7.96
CA VAL A 38 -11.87 -11.59 7.21
C VAL A 38 -12.20 -12.85 8.01
N LEU A 39 -11.83 -12.91 9.30
CA LEU A 39 -12.14 -14.06 10.16
C LEU A 39 -13.64 -14.30 10.32
N LYS A 40 -14.45 -13.25 10.41
CA LYS A 40 -15.92 -13.42 10.43
C LYS A 40 -16.42 -14.02 9.14
N GLY A 41 -15.92 -13.55 7.96
CA GLY A 41 -16.23 -14.15 6.67
C GLY A 41 -15.90 -15.65 6.63
N VAL A 42 -14.69 -16.02 7.04
CA VAL A 42 -14.26 -17.43 7.14
C VAL A 42 -15.17 -18.23 8.09
N HIS A 43 -15.53 -17.69 9.25
CA HIS A 43 -16.45 -18.35 10.19
C HIS A 43 -17.89 -18.45 9.64
N ASN A 44 -18.28 -17.55 8.76
CA ASN A 44 -19.58 -17.60 8.06
C ASN A 44 -19.58 -18.58 6.87
N GLY A 45 -18.42 -19.15 6.53
CA GLY A 45 -18.29 -20.21 5.52
C GLY A 45 -17.53 -19.80 4.25
N ALA A 46 -16.99 -18.59 4.19
CA ALA A 46 -16.16 -18.19 3.06
C ALA A 46 -14.92 -19.09 2.92
N ARG A 47 -14.64 -19.52 1.68
CA ARG A 47 -13.35 -20.13 1.33
C ARG A 47 -12.27 -19.06 1.30
N MET A 48 -11.07 -19.40 1.76
CA MET A 48 -9.95 -18.46 1.78
C MET A 48 -8.73 -19.04 1.06
N PHE A 49 -8.21 -18.29 0.09
CA PHE A 49 -6.92 -18.49 -0.55
C PHE A 49 -5.92 -17.45 -0.06
N ALA A 50 -4.67 -17.84 0.11
CA ALA A 50 -3.58 -16.92 0.36
C ALA A 50 -2.45 -17.14 -0.65
N VAL A 51 -2.05 -16.08 -1.34
CA VAL A 51 -0.89 -16.03 -2.24
C VAL A 51 0.17 -15.17 -1.56
N ASP A 52 1.24 -15.80 -1.09
CA ASP A 52 2.30 -15.13 -0.31
C ASP A 52 3.57 -15.98 -0.38
N PRO A 53 4.76 -15.41 -0.58
CA PRO A 53 6.00 -16.18 -0.57
C PRO A 53 6.28 -16.87 0.76
N ARG A 54 5.71 -16.38 1.86
CA ARG A 54 5.77 -16.97 3.19
C ARG A 54 4.42 -17.57 3.59
N ARG A 55 4.41 -18.67 4.30
CA ARG A 55 3.20 -19.14 4.97
C ARG A 55 2.93 -18.28 6.21
N SER A 56 2.68 -17.00 5.97
CA SER A 56 2.48 -15.97 6.99
C SER A 56 1.35 -16.30 7.97
N SER A 57 1.23 -15.51 9.04
CA SER A 57 0.17 -15.70 10.03
C SER A 57 -1.24 -15.52 9.43
N THR A 58 -1.39 -14.79 8.33
CA THR A 58 -2.62 -14.73 7.52
C THR A 58 -2.79 -15.99 6.68
N ALA A 59 -1.76 -16.41 5.97
CA ALA A 59 -1.78 -17.61 5.13
C ALA A 59 -2.06 -18.90 5.93
N ALA A 60 -1.73 -18.91 7.21
CA ALA A 60 -2.04 -20.03 8.10
C ALA A 60 -3.55 -20.24 8.35
N TRP A 61 -4.38 -19.25 8.07
CA TRP A 61 -5.84 -19.33 8.14
C TRP A 61 -6.50 -19.70 6.82
N ALA A 62 -5.74 -19.64 5.72
CA ALA A 62 -6.28 -19.99 4.41
C ALA A 62 -6.49 -21.49 4.26
N ASP A 63 -7.56 -21.86 3.55
CA ASP A 63 -7.79 -23.25 3.15
C ASP A 63 -6.71 -23.74 2.17
N VAL A 64 -6.22 -22.81 1.31
CA VAL A 64 -5.18 -23.09 0.33
C VAL A 64 -4.16 -21.95 0.35
N TRP A 65 -2.89 -22.32 0.49
CA TRP A 65 -1.78 -21.39 0.38
C TRP A 65 -0.96 -21.68 -0.88
N LEU A 66 -0.78 -20.63 -1.69
CA LEU A 66 0.08 -20.63 -2.86
C LEU A 66 1.40 -19.93 -2.48
N GLY A 67 2.45 -20.74 -2.26
CA GLY A 67 3.78 -20.27 -1.93
C GLY A 67 4.50 -19.76 -3.17
N ILE A 68 4.25 -18.55 -3.54
CA ILE A 68 4.76 -17.92 -4.78
C ILE A 68 6.24 -17.51 -4.63
N ASP A 69 7.01 -17.54 -5.71
CA ASP A 69 8.32 -16.91 -5.76
C ASP A 69 8.17 -15.39 -5.84
N VAL A 70 9.01 -14.65 -5.09
CA VAL A 70 8.90 -13.18 -4.99
C VAL A 70 9.03 -12.53 -6.36
N GLY A 71 8.07 -11.66 -6.70
CA GLY A 71 8.05 -10.91 -7.96
C GLY A 71 7.47 -11.67 -9.15
N SER A 72 6.83 -12.83 -8.94
CA SER A 72 6.20 -13.62 -10.02
C SER A 72 4.66 -13.49 -10.08
N ASP A 73 4.11 -12.48 -9.42
CA ASP A 73 2.68 -12.26 -9.26
C ASP A 73 1.91 -12.14 -10.58
N ILE A 74 2.46 -11.42 -11.56
CA ILE A 74 1.86 -11.29 -12.90
C ILE A 74 1.77 -12.65 -13.59
N ALA A 75 2.82 -13.48 -13.49
CA ALA A 75 2.82 -14.80 -14.11
C ALA A 75 1.73 -15.70 -13.52
N LEU A 76 1.55 -15.67 -12.19
CA LEU A 76 0.48 -16.40 -11.52
C LEU A 76 -0.90 -15.88 -11.92
N ALA A 77 -1.11 -14.55 -11.89
CA ALA A 77 -2.39 -13.94 -12.24
C ALA A 77 -2.77 -14.23 -13.69
N ASN A 78 -1.82 -14.13 -14.63
CA ASN A 78 -2.04 -14.46 -16.03
C ASN A 78 -2.39 -15.95 -16.22
N ALA A 79 -1.73 -16.86 -15.51
CA ALA A 79 -2.05 -18.29 -15.57
C ALA A 79 -3.46 -18.59 -15.00
N VAL A 80 -3.85 -17.93 -13.91
CA VAL A 80 -5.21 -18.01 -13.37
C VAL A 80 -6.22 -17.50 -14.41
N GLY A 81 -5.95 -16.36 -15.04
CA GLY A 81 -6.80 -15.79 -16.09
C GLY A 81 -6.92 -16.73 -17.31
N ARG A 82 -5.78 -17.31 -17.75
CA ARG A 82 -5.76 -18.32 -18.82
C ARG A 82 -6.62 -19.54 -18.50
N GLU A 83 -6.49 -20.06 -17.27
CA GLU A 83 -7.30 -21.21 -16.85
C GLU A 83 -8.79 -20.89 -16.79
N ILE A 84 -9.18 -19.69 -16.33
CA ILE A 84 -10.58 -19.22 -16.36
C ILE A 84 -11.10 -19.22 -17.80
N ILE A 85 -10.34 -18.67 -18.74
CA ILE A 85 -10.72 -18.60 -20.17
C ILE A 85 -10.80 -20.00 -20.77
N SER A 86 -9.78 -20.83 -20.59
CA SER A 86 -9.68 -22.17 -21.19
C SER A 86 -10.77 -23.14 -20.70
N GLN A 87 -11.25 -22.94 -19.47
CA GLN A 87 -12.34 -23.73 -18.89
C GLN A 87 -13.74 -23.17 -19.22
N GLY A 88 -13.83 -22.05 -19.95
CA GLY A 88 -15.10 -21.40 -20.28
C GLY A 88 -15.84 -20.85 -19.05
N LEU A 89 -15.10 -20.37 -18.04
CA LEU A 89 -15.64 -19.86 -16.79
C LEU A 89 -15.72 -18.32 -16.75
N THR A 90 -15.50 -17.66 -17.89
CA THR A 90 -15.66 -16.22 -18.06
C THR A 90 -17.12 -15.77 -17.93
N ASN A 91 -17.34 -14.58 -17.39
CA ASN A 91 -18.64 -13.93 -17.42
C ASN A 91 -18.80 -13.15 -18.74
N ASP A 92 -19.09 -13.87 -19.82
CA ASP A 92 -19.14 -13.30 -21.17
C ASP A 92 -20.14 -12.15 -21.31
N GLU A 93 -21.26 -12.22 -20.59
CA GLU A 93 -22.28 -11.17 -20.62
C GLU A 93 -21.75 -9.88 -20.00
N PHE A 94 -21.02 -9.98 -18.85
CA PHE A 94 -20.37 -8.83 -18.20
C PHE A 94 -19.23 -8.28 -19.08
N ILE A 95 -18.40 -9.15 -19.62
CA ILE A 95 -17.28 -8.76 -20.50
C ILE A 95 -17.81 -7.97 -21.70
N ALA A 96 -18.79 -8.50 -22.41
CA ALA A 96 -19.36 -7.84 -23.57
C ALA A 96 -20.04 -6.50 -23.28
N ALA A 97 -20.69 -6.37 -22.11
CA ALA A 97 -21.42 -5.16 -21.75
C ALA A 97 -20.53 -4.08 -21.12
N ALA A 98 -19.62 -4.47 -20.21
CA ALA A 98 -18.96 -3.55 -19.28
C ALA A 98 -17.48 -3.30 -19.56
N THR A 99 -16.84 -4.13 -20.40
CA THR A 99 -15.39 -4.08 -20.58
C THR A 99 -14.96 -3.78 -22.02
N GLU A 100 -13.67 -3.48 -22.20
CA GLU A 100 -13.00 -3.33 -23.49
C GLU A 100 -11.60 -3.96 -23.43
N GLY A 101 -11.05 -4.37 -24.59
CA GLY A 101 -9.66 -4.89 -24.68
C GLY A 101 -9.50 -6.37 -24.29
N PHE A 102 -10.58 -7.15 -24.13
CA PHE A 102 -10.52 -8.56 -23.75
C PHE A 102 -9.68 -9.42 -24.71
N ASP A 103 -9.81 -9.21 -26.03
CA ASP A 103 -9.09 -10.02 -27.02
C ASP A 103 -7.57 -9.88 -26.88
N VAL A 104 -7.08 -8.65 -26.68
CA VAL A 104 -5.65 -8.37 -26.46
C VAL A 104 -5.14 -8.99 -25.16
N TYR A 105 -5.95 -8.93 -24.10
CA TYR A 105 -5.61 -9.59 -22.83
C TYR A 105 -5.53 -11.11 -23.01
N ALA A 106 -6.51 -11.71 -23.70
CA ALA A 106 -6.56 -13.15 -23.93
C ALA A 106 -5.34 -13.65 -24.73
N GLU A 107 -4.86 -12.88 -25.71
CA GLU A 107 -3.61 -13.18 -26.45
C GLU A 107 -2.39 -13.20 -25.50
N VAL A 108 -2.27 -12.24 -24.60
CA VAL A 108 -1.13 -12.17 -23.65
C VAL A 108 -1.17 -13.36 -22.69
N VAL A 109 -2.32 -13.70 -22.12
CA VAL A 109 -2.38 -14.77 -21.11
C VAL A 109 -2.28 -16.17 -21.69
N ASP A 110 -2.51 -16.37 -22.99
CA ASP A 110 -2.42 -17.68 -23.62
C ASP A 110 -1.02 -18.29 -23.52
N ASP A 111 0.00 -17.46 -23.45
CA ASP A 111 1.39 -17.88 -23.23
C ASP A 111 1.67 -18.43 -21.81
N TYR A 112 0.81 -18.16 -20.83
CA TYR A 112 1.03 -18.55 -19.42
C TYR A 112 0.37 -19.91 -19.13
N THR A 113 0.90 -20.96 -19.78
CA THR A 113 0.50 -22.35 -19.50
C THR A 113 0.81 -22.72 -18.04
N LEU A 114 0.13 -23.76 -17.52
CA LEU A 114 0.39 -24.23 -16.15
C LEU A 114 1.85 -24.61 -15.94
N ASP A 115 2.49 -25.26 -16.92
CA ASP A 115 3.90 -25.65 -16.84
C ASP A 115 4.83 -24.42 -16.75
N ARG A 116 4.63 -23.44 -17.64
CA ARG A 116 5.38 -22.18 -17.63
C ARG A 116 5.15 -21.39 -16.32
N ALA A 117 3.91 -21.32 -15.88
CA ALA A 117 3.60 -20.63 -14.63
C ALA A 117 4.22 -21.34 -13.41
N THR A 118 4.18 -22.66 -13.37
CA THR A 118 4.84 -23.45 -12.31
C THR A 118 6.36 -23.21 -12.30
N GLU A 119 6.99 -23.14 -13.46
CA GLU A 119 8.43 -22.84 -13.59
C GLU A 119 8.79 -21.45 -13.05
N ILE A 120 7.96 -20.43 -13.36
CA ILE A 120 8.22 -19.04 -12.95
C ILE A 120 7.88 -18.81 -11.49
N THR A 121 6.77 -19.39 -11.01
CA THR A 121 6.17 -19.02 -9.72
C THR A 121 6.49 -20.01 -8.59
N GLY A 122 6.94 -21.21 -8.92
CA GLY A 122 7.08 -22.31 -7.98
C GLY A 122 5.75 -22.90 -7.48
N VAL A 123 4.59 -22.42 -7.97
CA VAL A 123 3.27 -22.91 -7.56
C VAL A 123 2.85 -24.09 -8.45
N PRO A 124 2.41 -25.23 -7.86
CA PRO A 124 1.95 -26.38 -8.65
C PRO A 124 0.74 -26.02 -9.53
N GLY A 125 0.75 -26.52 -10.78
CA GLY A 125 -0.29 -26.21 -11.77
C GLY A 125 -1.71 -26.62 -11.37
N ASP A 126 -1.88 -27.70 -10.60
CA ASP A 126 -3.16 -28.14 -10.05
C ASP A 126 -3.73 -27.14 -9.03
N VAL A 127 -2.87 -26.50 -8.23
CA VAL A 127 -3.26 -25.46 -7.26
C VAL A 127 -3.63 -24.15 -7.98
N ILE A 128 -2.91 -23.80 -9.07
CA ILE A 128 -3.27 -22.67 -9.94
C ILE A 128 -4.66 -22.89 -10.53
N LYS A 129 -4.88 -24.09 -11.06
CA LYS A 129 -6.18 -24.48 -11.63
C LYS A 129 -7.31 -24.47 -10.60
N GLN A 130 -7.02 -24.89 -9.37
CA GLN A 130 -7.98 -24.83 -8.27
C GLN A 130 -8.40 -23.39 -7.97
N LEU A 131 -7.44 -22.47 -7.81
CA LEU A 131 -7.73 -21.05 -7.58
C LEU A 131 -8.57 -20.47 -8.71
N ALA A 132 -8.19 -20.73 -9.97
CA ALA A 132 -8.92 -20.26 -11.14
C ALA A 132 -10.38 -20.72 -11.13
N HIS A 133 -10.61 -22.02 -10.87
CA HIS A 133 -11.95 -22.61 -10.83
C HIS A 133 -12.79 -22.04 -9.68
N GLU A 134 -12.26 -22.07 -8.45
CA GLU A 134 -13.01 -21.62 -7.27
C GLU A 134 -13.31 -20.10 -7.34
N TYR A 135 -12.35 -19.28 -7.81
CA TYR A 135 -12.57 -17.85 -7.98
C TYR A 135 -13.64 -17.53 -9.03
N ALA A 136 -13.62 -18.22 -10.17
CA ALA A 136 -14.57 -17.96 -11.24
C ALA A 136 -15.97 -18.49 -10.96
N THR A 137 -16.13 -19.56 -10.16
CA THR A 137 -17.41 -20.19 -9.86
C THR A 137 -18.04 -19.71 -8.55
N ALA A 138 -17.34 -18.95 -7.72
CA ALA A 138 -17.93 -18.32 -6.54
C ALA A 138 -19.06 -17.37 -6.93
N GLU A 139 -20.13 -17.33 -6.15
CA GLU A 139 -21.21 -16.36 -6.37
C GLU A 139 -20.70 -14.95 -6.07
N THR A 140 -19.96 -14.78 -4.96
CA THR A 140 -19.29 -13.53 -4.58
C THR A 140 -17.83 -13.79 -4.23
N ALA A 141 -16.93 -12.90 -4.64
CA ALA A 141 -15.53 -13.00 -4.30
C ALA A 141 -14.86 -11.65 -4.08
N GLN A 142 -14.01 -11.57 -3.08
CA GLN A 142 -13.17 -10.40 -2.84
C GLN A 142 -11.69 -10.74 -2.99
N LEU A 143 -10.98 -9.97 -3.83
CA LEU A 143 -9.55 -10.05 -4.01
C LEU A 143 -8.88 -8.90 -3.27
N CYS A 144 -8.13 -9.23 -2.22
CA CYS A 144 -7.51 -8.30 -1.30
C CYS A 144 -5.98 -8.33 -1.45
N TRP A 145 -5.35 -7.18 -1.50
CA TRP A 145 -3.89 -7.10 -1.56
C TRP A 145 -3.32 -5.95 -0.72
N THR A 146 -2.02 -5.99 -0.47
CA THR A 146 -1.26 -4.92 0.17
C THR A 146 0.07 -4.68 -0.54
N LEU A 147 1.04 -4.20 0.21
CA LEU A 147 2.37 -3.81 -0.27
C LEU A 147 3.19 -4.97 -0.88
N GLY A 148 2.83 -6.24 -0.61
CA GLY A 148 3.42 -7.39 -1.31
C GLY A 148 3.17 -7.39 -2.83
N ILE A 149 2.18 -6.62 -3.29
CA ILE A 149 1.87 -6.40 -4.71
C ILE A 149 2.44 -5.07 -5.21
N THR A 150 2.38 -4.03 -4.35
CA THR A 150 2.61 -2.65 -4.80
C THR A 150 4.00 -2.10 -4.50
N GLU A 151 4.85 -2.80 -3.74
CA GLU A 151 6.25 -2.39 -3.51
C GLU A 151 7.22 -3.20 -4.38
N HIS A 152 6.97 -3.17 -5.70
CA HIS A 152 7.78 -3.76 -6.76
C HIS A 152 8.02 -2.76 -7.89
N HIS A 153 9.11 -2.95 -8.63
CA HIS A 153 9.45 -2.13 -9.81
C HIS A 153 8.38 -2.15 -10.92
N ASN A 154 7.44 -3.07 -10.87
CA ASN A 154 6.31 -3.24 -11.78
C ASN A 154 4.96 -3.25 -11.05
N ALA A 155 4.87 -2.50 -9.95
CA ALA A 155 3.73 -2.45 -9.03
C ALA A 155 2.38 -2.21 -9.72
N THR A 156 2.33 -1.25 -10.65
CA THR A 156 1.11 -0.95 -11.41
C THR A 156 0.66 -2.14 -12.25
N ASP A 157 1.58 -2.84 -12.90
CA ASP A 157 1.27 -4.01 -13.72
C ASP A 157 0.81 -5.19 -12.88
N ASN A 158 1.39 -5.39 -11.69
CA ASN A 158 0.88 -6.36 -10.71
C ASN A 158 -0.60 -6.10 -10.38
N VAL A 159 -0.96 -4.84 -10.08
CA VAL A 159 -2.35 -4.47 -9.77
C VAL A 159 -3.26 -4.65 -10.99
N LEU A 160 -2.81 -4.30 -12.18
CA LEU A 160 -3.57 -4.49 -13.42
C LEU A 160 -3.85 -5.98 -13.70
N ALA A 161 -2.88 -6.87 -13.46
CA ALA A 161 -3.06 -8.30 -13.57
C ALA A 161 -4.15 -8.83 -12.63
N LEU A 162 -4.19 -8.35 -11.36
CA LEU A 162 -5.24 -8.72 -10.41
C LEU A 162 -6.62 -8.16 -10.82
N ILE A 163 -6.67 -6.93 -11.31
CA ILE A 163 -7.92 -6.31 -11.79
C ILE A 163 -8.51 -7.13 -12.94
N ASN A 164 -7.69 -7.63 -13.87
CA ASN A 164 -8.16 -8.45 -14.98
C ASN A 164 -8.93 -9.69 -14.52
N LEU A 165 -8.54 -10.32 -13.42
CA LEU A 165 -9.26 -11.48 -12.87
C LEU A 165 -10.69 -11.10 -12.45
N SER A 166 -10.88 -9.94 -11.83
CA SER A 166 -12.21 -9.47 -11.46
C SER A 166 -13.06 -9.07 -12.66
N LEU A 167 -12.43 -8.58 -13.74
CA LEU A 167 -13.12 -8.27 -15.00
C LEU A 167 -13.55 -9.53 -15.76
N LEU A 168 -12.75 -10.61 -15.73
CA LEU A 168 -13.10 -11.89 -16.33
C LEU A 168 -14.38 -12.49 -15.73
N THR A 169 -14.56 -12.33 -14.44
CA THR A 169 -15.58 -13.03 -13.65
C THR A 169 -16.76 -12.14 -13.25
N GLY A 170 -16.62 -10.81 -13.42
CA GLY A 170 -17.59 -9.84 -12.94
C GLY A 170 -17.60 -9.65 -11.43
N HIS A 171 -16.52 -10.02 -10.73
CA HIS A 171 -16.38 -9.79 -9.29
C HIS A 171 -15.99 -8.35 -8.96
N ILE A 172 -16.78 -7.40 -9.46
CA ILE A 172 -16.63 -5.97 -9.26
C ILE A 172 -17.99 -5.27 -9.42
N GLY A 173 -18.22 -4.22 -8.66
CA GLY A 173 -19.40 -3.36 -8.84
C GLY A 173 -20.71 -3.95 -8.34
N ARG A 174 -20.66 -4.92 -7.45
CA ARG A 174 -21.82 -5.52 -6.77
C ARG A 174 -21.47 -5.89 -5.34
N TYR A 175 -22.47 -5.95 -4.48
CA TYR A 175 -22.31 -6.31 -3.08
C TYR A 175 -21.65 -7.68 -2.89
N GLY A 176 -20.73 -7.76 -1.94
CA GLY A 176 -19.98 -8.98 -1.65
C GLY A 176 -18.84 -9.30 -2.61
N SER A 177 -18.68 -8.54 -3.71
CA SER A 177 -17.65 -8.78 -4.72
C SER A 177 -16.82 -7.53 -4.97
N GLY A 178 -15.49 -7.67 -5.05
CA GLY A 178 -14.66 -6.52 -5.37
C GLY A 178 -13.16 -6.69 -5.15
N LEU A 179 -12.51 -5.56 -5.29
CA LEU A 179 -11.08 -5.36 -5.21
C LEU A 179 -10.76 -4.52 -3.98
N VAL A 180 -9.96 -5.07 -3.07
CA VAL A 180 -9.70 -4.46 -1.77
C VAL A 180 -8.19 -4.21 -1.58
N PRO A 181 -7.68 -3.08 -2.09
CA PRO A 181 -6.35 -2.60 -1.72
C PRO A 181 -6.37 -2.17 -0.25
N VAL A 182 -5.80 -2.96 0.63
CA VAL A 182 -5.74 -2.65 2.07
C VAL A 182 -4.57 -1.70 2.31
N ARG A 183 -4.86 -0.45 2.65
CA ARG A 183 -3.86 0.61 2.83
C ARG A 183 -2.95 0.34 4.03
N GLY A 184 -1.67 0.70 3.92
CA GLY A 184 -0.65 0.38 4.91
C GLY A 184 -0.76 1.18 6.21
N GLN A 185 -0.75 2.50 6.12
CA GLN A 185 -0.76 3.38 7.29
C GLN A 185 -2.19 3.82 7.65
N ASN A 186 -2.36 4.23 8.91
CA ASN A 186 -3.58 4.88 9.34
C ASN A 186 -3.78 6.19 8.57
N ASN A 187 -5.01 6.42 8.08
CA ASN A 187 -5.41 7.60 7.32
C ASN A 187 -4.68 7.83 5.98
N VAL A 188 -3.95 6.85 5.43
CA VAL A 188 -3.30 7.03 4.11
C VAL A 188 -4.34 7.22 2.98
N GLN A 189 -5.53 6.63 3.13
CA GLN A 189 -6.64 6.91 2.22
C GLN A 189 -7.08 8.38 2.32
N GLY A 190 -7.26 8.88 3.55
CA GLY A 190 -7.62 10.28 3.77
C GLY A 190 -6.57 11.28 3.28
N GLY A 191 -5.29 10.99 3.47
CA GLY A 191 -4.23 11.81 2.91
C GLY A 191 -4.35 11.96 1.39
N GLY A 192 -4.55 10.84 0.67
CA GLY A 192 -4.80 10.86 -0.77
C GLY A 192 -6.09 11.59 -1.15
N ASP A 193 -7.19 11.36 -0.40
CA ASP A 193 -8.49 12.02 -0.62
C ASP A 193 -8.41 13.54 -0.46
N MET A 194 -7.55 14.01 0.45
CA MET A 194 -7.36 15.45 0.73
C MET A 194 -6.33 16.11 -0.19
N GLY A 195 -5.75 15.39 -1.15
CA GLY A 195 -4.82 15.94 -2.11
C GLY A 195 -3.35 15.93 -1.69
N ALA A 196 -2.97 15.16 -0.66
CA ALA A 196 -1.56 14.92 -0.32
C ALA A 196 -0.90 13.98 -1.35
N LEU A 197 -1.02 14.31 -2.62
CA LEU A 197 -0.48 13.62 -3.78
C LEU A 197 0.04 14.67 -4.77
N PRO A 198 1.14 14.41 -5.49
CA PRO A 198 1.77 15.42 -6.34
C PRO A 198 0.92 15.89 -7.51
N ASN A 199 -0.10 15.11 -7.91
CA ASN A 199 -0.92 15.35 -9.09
C ASN A 199 -2.42 15.54 -8.77
N LYS A 200 -2.81 15.62 -7.48
CA LYS A 200 -4.22 15.70 -7.08
C LYS A 200 -4.51 16.88 -6.18
N LEU A 201 -5.67 17.44 -6.39
CA LEU A 201 -6.38 18.35 -5.50
C LEU A 201 -7.36 17.56 -4.62
N PRO A 202 -7.89 18.13 -3.52
CA PRO A 202 -8.88 17.46 -2.68
C PRO A 202 -10.02 16.80 -3.48
N GLY A 203 -10.45 15.61 -3.06
CA GLY A 203 -11.45 14.81 -3.77
C GLY A 203 -10.89 14.04 -4.97
N PHE A 204 -9.59 13.74 -5.01
CA PHE A 204 -8.90 13.07 -6.12
C PHE A 204 -8.98 13.80 -7.47
N GLN A 205 -9.17 15.11 -7.45
CA GLN A 205 -9.32 15.93 -8.64
C GLN A 205 -7.95 16.21 -9.27
N ASP A 206 -7.85 16.10 -10.59
CA ASP A 206 -6.60 16.24 -11.30
C ASP A 206 -6.16 17.71 -11.37
N VAL A 207 -4.96 18.02 -10.85
CA VAL A 207 -4.41 19.39 -10.85
C VAL A 207 -4.12 19.91 -12.27
N GLU A 208 -3.85 19.04 -13.23
CA GLU A 208 -3.58 19.41 -14.62
C GLU A 208 -4.85 19.73 -15.42
N ASN A 209 -6.02 19.35 -14.90
CA ASN A 209 -7.30 19.73 -15.51
C ASN A 209 -7.64 21.21 -15.19
N PRO A 210 -7.68 22.10 -16.20
CA PRO A 210 -7.86 23.54 -15.98
C PRO A 210 -9.23 23.90 -15.39
N ASP A 211 -10.29 23.14 -15.70
CA ASP A 211 -11.64 23.42 -15.19
C ASP A 211 -11.74 23.07 -13.69
N LEU A 212 -11.13 21.92 -13.29
CA LEU A 212 -11.07 21.54 -11.89
C LEU A 212 -10.20 22.49 -11.10
N ARG A 213 -8.99 22.80 -11.58
CA ARG A 213 -8.07 23.74 -10.93
C ARG A 213 -8.71 25.11 -10.73
N GLY A 214 -9.37 25.67 -11.76
CA GLY A 214 -10.02 26.97 -11.69
C GLY A 214 -11.11 27.08 -10.61
N ARG A 215 -11.75 25.96 -10.24
CA ARG A 215 -12.70 25.94 -9.12
C ARG A 215 -12.02 26.17 -7.77
N PHE A 216 -10.85 25.56 -7.56
CA PHE A 216 -10.06 25.76 -6.35
C PHE A 216 -9.44 27.15 -6.31
N GLU A 217 -8.88 27.62 -7.42
CA GLU A 217 -8.33 28.98 -7.55
C GLU A 217 -9.37 30.06 -7.21
N ALA A 218 -10.61 29.87 -7.63
CA ALA A 218 -11.70 30.79 -7.33
C ALA A 218 -12.05 30.85 -5.83
N VAL A 219 -11.92 29.75 -5.09
CA VAL A 219 -12.20 29.67 -3.65
C VAL A 219 -10.98 30.12 -2.84
N TRP A 220 -9.79 29.67 -3.23
CA TRP A 220 -8.55 29.97 -2.49
C TRP A 220 -7.99 31.36 -2.79
N GLY A 221 -8.45 31.99 -3.85
CA GLY A 221 -7.96 33.32 -4.26
C GLY A 221 -6.49 33.34 -4.67
N ALA A 222 -5.96 32.20 -5.10
CA ALA A 222 -4.56 32.00 -5.46
C ALA A 222 -4.43 31.15 -6.73
N GLU A 223 -3.39 31.44 -7.53
CA GLU A 223 -3.06 30.63 -8.70
C GLU A 223 -2.41 29.33 -8.27
N ILE A 224 -2.86 28.20 -8.85
CA ILE A 224 -2.35 26.87 -8.60
C ILE A 224 -1.46 26.44 -9.77
N PRO A 225 -0.25 25.89 -9.53
CA PRO A 225 0.60 25.37 -10.60
C PRO A 225 -0.13 24.40 -11.51
N ALA A 226 -0.03 24.61 -12.83
CA ALA A 226 -0.76 23.84 -13.82
C ALA A 226 -0.14 22.47 -14.15
N LYS A 227 0.94 22.10 -13.47
CA LYS A 227 1.63 20.82 -13.62
C LYS A 227 1.68 20.07 -12.30
N ALA A 228 1.61 18.76 -12.42
CA ALA A 228 1.85 17.86 -11.28
C ALA A 228 3.22 18.12 -10.64
N GLY A 229 3.29 17.98 -9.33
CA GLY A 229 4.55 17.90 -8.59
C GLY A 229 5.28 16.58 -8.85
N ARG A 230 6.43 16.39 -8.20
CA ARG A 230 7.21 15.17 -8.30
C ARG A 230 6.83 14.21 -7.18
N HIS A 231 6.71 12.91 -7.47
CA HIS A 231 6.61 11.87 -6.45
C HIS A 231 7.97 11.67 -5.76
N ILE A 232 8.00 10.97 -4.62
CA ILE A 232 9.18 10.85 -3.75
C ILE A 232 10.43 10.37 -4.52
N SER A 233 10.32 9.32 -5.34
CA SER A 233 11.47 8.80 -6.09
C SER A 233 12.04 9.82 -7.10
N LEU A 234 11.19 10.63 -7.75
CA LEU A 234 11.65 11.76 -8.58
C LEU A 234 12.19 12.95 -7.76
N MET A 235 11.79 13.07 -6.49
CA MET A 235 12.43 14.03 -5.58
C MET A 235 13.87 13.62 -5.26
N HIS A 236 14.13 12.30 -5.10
CA HIS A 236 15.49 11.78 -4.93
C HIS A 236 16.40 12.13 -6.09
N GLU A 237 15.98 11.84 -7.33
CA GLU A 237 16.71 12.26 -8.53
C GLU A 237 16.93 13.78 -8.57
N SER A 238 15.93 14.55 -8.15
CA SER A 238 16.00 16.01 -8.14
C SER A 238 16.98 16.57 -7.11
N MET A 239 17.21 15.84 -5.99
CA MET A 239 18.28 16.15 -5.04
C MET A 239 19.65 15.87 -5.66
N ASP A 240 19.81 14.69 -6.31
CA ASP A 240 21.05 14.30 -6.98
C ASP A 240 21.45 15.29 -8.09
N GLU A 241 20.46 15.82 -8.81
CA GLU A 241 20.64 16.83 -9.85
C GLU A 241 20.82 18.28 -9.31
N GLY A 242 20.67 18.49 -8.01
CA GLY A 242 20.71 19.82 -7.38
C GLY A 242 19.52 20.74 -7.74
N ILE A 243 18.44 20.17 -8.28
CA ILE A 243 17.21 20.90 -8.62
C ILE A 243 16.38 21.11 -7.37
N LEU A 244 16.19 20.06 -6.55
CA LEU A 244 15.55 20.16 -5.25
C LEU A 244 16.60 20.54 -4.20
N ARG A 245 16.55 21.78 -3.74
CA ARG A 245 17.54 22.34 -2.80
C ARG A 245 16.99 22.52 -1.39
N CYS A 246 15.67 22.62 -1.25
CA CYS A 246 15.00 22.79 0.04
C CYS A 246 13.88 21.77 0.17
N LEU A 247 13.73 21.20 1.38
CA LEU A 247 12.70 20.20 1.65
C LEU A 247 11.95 20.55 2.95
N PHE A 248 10.63 20.47 2.92
CA PHE A 248 9.77 20.48 4.10
C PHE A 248 9.18 19.08 4.29
N VAL A 249 9.55 18.41 5.38
CA VAL A 249 9.09 17.06 5.73
C VAL A 249 8.03 17.16 6.82
N LEU A 250 6.85 16.61 6.58
CA LEU A 250 5.73 16.62 7.52
C LEU A 250 5.31 15.18 7.87
N GLY A 251 5.60 14.76 9.11
CA GLY A 251 5.19 13.46 9.64
C GLY A 251 5.84 12.26 8.96
N GLU A 252 7.02 12.42 8.38
CA GLU A 252 7.75 11.40 7.64
C GLU A 252 9.20 11.26 8.15
N ASN A 253 9.78 10.07 7.93
CA ASN A 253 11.15 9.78 8.36
C ASN A 253 11.96 9.12 7.22
N PRO A 254 12.19 9.83 6.09
CA PRO A 254 12.84 9.28 4.91
C PRO A 254 14.22 8.70 5.18
N MET A 255 14.94 9.19 6.16
CA MET A 255 16.23 8.63 6.59
C MET A 255 16.15 7.13 6.95
N GLN A 256 14.97 6.65 7.37
CA GLN A 256 14.74 5.28 7.80
C GLN A 256 13.65 4.55 7.00
N SER A 257 12.81 5.27 6.25
CA SER A 257 11.73 4.66 5.46
C SER A 257 12.11 4.38 4.02
N GLU A 258 13.05 5.14 3.46
CA GLU A 258 13.42 5.00 2.05
C GLU A 258 14.46 3.90 1.82
N ALA A 259 14.46 3.35 0.60
CA ALA A 259 15.44 2.37 0.16
C ALA A 259 16.83 3.00 0.04
N ASP A 260 17.88 2.18 0.15
CA ASP A 260 19.28 2.61 0.16
C ASP A 260 19.53 3.77 1.14
N SER A 261 19.39 3.46 2.44
CA SER A 261 19.48 4.46 3.52
C SER A 261 20.82 5.21 3.55
N GLY A 262 21.87 4.64 2.98
CA GLY A 262 23.17 5.30 2.82
C GLY A 262 23.11 6.44 1.81
N GLU A 263 22.52 6.19 0.65
CA GLU A 263 22.33 7.19 -0.39
C GLU A 263 21.31 8.25 0.06
N MET A 264 20.23 7.82 0.72
CA MET A 264 19.25 8.77 1.27
C MET A 264 19.87 9.75 2.26
N ARG A 265 20.75 9.30 3.15
CA ARG A 265 21.50 10.20 4.04
C ARG A 265 22.28 11.23 3.25
N HIS A 266 23.02 10.81 2.22
CA HIS A 266 23.82 11.70 1.40
C HIS A 266 22.96 12.77 0.71
N ARG A 267 21.79 12.37 0.17
CA ARG A 267 20.82 13.29 -0.44
C ARG A 267 20.29 14.33 0.53
N LEU A 268 19.89 13.92 1.74
CA LEU A 268 19.35 14.83 2.74
C LEU A 268 20.42 15.79 3.29
N GLU A 269 21.65 15.31 3.53
CA GLU A 269 22.78 16.14 3.93
C GLU A 269 23.23 17.12 2.84
N GLY A 270 22.92 16.85 1.57
CA GLY A 270 23.21 17.72 0.43
C GLY A 270 22.23 18.88 0.22
N LEU A 271 21.09 18.90 0.93
CA LEU A 271 20.11 19.97 0.83
C LEU A 271 20.66 21.29 1.40
N GLU A 272 20.27 22.40 0.78
CA GLU A 272 20.62 23.76 1.28
C GLU A 272 19.81 24.14 2.51
N PHE A 273 18.59 23.63 2.66
CA PHE A 273 17.72 23.90 3.79
C PHE A 273 16.66 22.81 3.96
N MET A 274 16.52 22.29 5.18
CA MET A 274 15.51 21.29 5.49
C MET A 274 14.74 21.65 6.76
N VAL A 275 13.41 21.60 6.66
CA VAL A 275 12.48 21.72 7.80
C VAL A 275 11.82 20.38 8.04
N VAL A 276 11.78 19.91 9.28
CA VAL A 276 11.04 18.70 9.67
C VAL A 276 9.99 19.06 10.72
N GLN A 277 8.74 18.73 10.42
CA GLN A 277 7.61 18.83 11.34
C GLN A 277 7.20 17.42 11.75
N ASP A 278 7.42 17.04 13.00
CA ASP A 278 7.15 15.66 13.46
C ASP A 278 6.82 15.64 14.96
N ILE A 279 6.17 14.57 15.40
CA ILE A 279 5.87 14.30 16.80
C ILE A 279 7.07 13.75 17.58
N PHE A 280 8.11 13.28 16.88
CA PHE A 280 9.36 12.79 17.45
C PHE A 280 10.58 13.44 16.81
N LEU A 281 11.67 13.53 17.56
CA LEU A 281 12.97 13.81 16.98
C LEU A 281 13.49 12.54 16.30
N THR A 282 13.15 12.41 15.01
CA THR A 282 13.50 11.27 14.16
C THR A 282 14.93 11.41 13.63
N ALA A 283 15.47 10.35 13.01
CA ALA A 283 16.78 10.42 12.35
C ALA A 283 16.78 11.47 11.21
N THR A 284 15.65 11.69 10.54
CA THR A 284 15.50 12.78 9.58
C THR A 284 15.49 14.14 10.25
N ALA A 285 14.78 14.28 11.38
CA ALA A 285 14.72 15.53 12.12
C ALA A 285 16.08 15.93 12.71
N GLU A 286 16.95 14.97 13.04
CA GLU A 286 18.33 15.24 13.50
C GLU A 286 19.22 15.86 12.41
N LEU A 287 18.87 15.69 11.13
CA LEU A 287 19.58 16.30 10.00
C LEU A 287 19.01 17.67 9.59
N ALA A 288 17.85 18.05 10.13
CA ALA A 288 17.14 19.27 9.71
C ALA A 288 17.77 20.55 10.28
N ASP A 289 17.69 21.64 9.51
CA ASP A 289 18.05 22.99 9.97
C ASP A 289 17.02 23.53 10.98
N VAL A 290 15.74 23.16 10.80
CA VAL A 290 14.63 23.57 11.68
C VAL A 290 13.74 22.36 11.98
N VAL A 291 13.43 22.16 13.26
CA VAL A 291 12.48 21.14 13.72
C VAL A 291 11.28 21.83 14.37
N LEU A 292 10.07 21.49 13.87
CA LEU A 292 8.80 22.00 14.37
C LEU A 292 8.06 20.87 15.11
N PRO A 293 7.88 20.95 16.44
CA PRO A 293 7.19 19.90 17.19
C PRO A 293 5.69 19.92 16.87
N ALA A 294 5.19 18.78 16.37
CA ALA A 294 3.80 18.59 15.97
C ALA A 294 3.01 17.83 17.03
N ALA A 295 1.69 18.04 17.02
CA ALA A 295 0.75 17.31 17.85
C ALA A 295 0.45 15.92 17.27
N GLY A 296 0.24 14.94 18.16
CA GLY A 296 -0.17 13.59 17.78
C GLY A 296 -1.67 13.50 17.49
N TRP A 297 -2.09 12.38 16.89
CA TRP A 297 -3.47 12.15 16.44
C TRP A 297 -4.53 12.22 17.56
N GLY A 298 -4.17 11.95 18.82
CA GLY A 298 -5.06 12.09 19.98
C GLY A 298 -5.09 13.49 20.60
N GLU A 299 -4.30 14.40 20.07
CA GLU A 299 -4.09 15.78 20.56
C GLU A 299 -4.72 16.82 19.63
N THR A 300 -5.35 16.38 18.53
CA THR A 300 -5.98 17.21 17.50
C THR A 300 -7.38 16.73 17.17
N ASP A 301 -8.19 17.59 16.56
CA ASP A 301 -9.47 17.25 15.94
C ASP A 301 -9.33 17.06 14.43
N GLY A 302 -10.20 16.22 13.83
CA GLY A 302 -10.19 16.04 12.39
C GLY A 302 -11.06 14.88 11.90
N THR A 303 -10.66 14.35 10.73
CA THR A 303 -11.26 13.16 10.12
C THR A 303 -10.18 12.18 9.70
N TYR A 304 -10.45 10.88 9.82
CA TYR A 304 -9.64 9.83 9.25
C TYR A 304 -10.48 8.99 8.28
N THR A 305 -9.87 8.58 7.18
CA THR A 305 -10.53 7.71 6.20
C THR A 305 -9.86 6.34 6.20
N SER A 306 -10.64 5.29 6.47
CA SER A 306 -10.17 3.90 6.44
C SER A 306 -10.02 3.38 5.01
N SER A 307 -9.37 2.21 4.85
CA SER A 307 -9.18 1.57 3.54
C SER A 307 -10.50 1.22 2.83
N GLU A 308 -11.62 1.09 3.55
CA GLU A 308 -12.96 0.91 2.98
C GLU A 308 -13.63 2.22 2.59
N ARG A 309 -12.89 3.34 2.53
CA ARG A 309 -13.40 4.68 2.20
C ARG A 309 -14.34 5.29 3.25
N ARG A 310 -14.35 4.76 4.46
CA ARG A 310 -15.16 5.29 5.56
C ARG A 310 -14.44 6.47 6.19
N VAL A 311 -15.03 7.65 6.07
CA VAL A 311 -14.62 8.87 6.76
C VAL A 311 -15.18 8.86 8.17
N GLN A 312 -14.33 9.00 9.17
CA GLN A 312 -14.68 8.97 10.59
C GLN A 312 -14.14 10.20 11.31
N ARG A 313 -14.85 10.64 12.35
CA ARG A 313 -14.38 11.74 13.21
C ARG A 313 -13.26 11.27 14.13
N VAL A 314 -12.22 12.07 14.23
CA VAL A 314 -11.19 12.01 15.27
C VAL A 314 -11.38 13.20 16.18
N ARG A 315 -11.33 12.97 17.50
CA ARG A 315 -11.50 14.03 18.51
C ARG A 315 -10.27 14.11 19.38
N LYS A 316 -9.89 15.33 19.68
CA LYS A 316 -8.85 15.60 20.69
C LYS A 316 -9.23 14.99 22.03
N VAL A 317 -8.30 14.24 22.62
CA VAL A 317 -8.46 13.55 23.91
C VAL A 317 -7.61 14.19 25.00
N ILE A 318 -6.41 14.66 24.62
CA ILE A 318 -5.44 15.30 25.51
C ILE A 318 -4.83 16.52 24.84
N ASP A 319 -4.23 17.41 25.64
CA ASP A 319 -3.48 18.54 25.09
C ASP A 319 -2.12 18.07 24.58
N PRO A 320 -1.59 18.70 23.50
CA PRO A 320 -0.22 18.45 23.03
C PRO A 320 0.81 18.73 24.13
N PRO A 321 1.89 17.93 24.21
CA PRO A 321 2.92 18.13 25.22
C PRO A 321 3.86 19.29 24.87
N GLY A 322 4.29 20.06 25.87
CA GLY A 322 5.30 21.12 25.72
C GLY A 322 4.89 22.18 24.71
N ASP A 323 5.73 22.39 23.71
CA ASP A 323 5.52 23.37 22.64
C ASP A 323 4.95 22.74 21.35
N ALA A 324 4.50 21.48 21.39
CA ALA A 324 3.89 20.81 20.25
C ALA A 324 2.54 21.46 19.89
N ARG A 325 2.29 21.61 18.58
CA ARG A 325 1.14 22.33 18.05
C ARG A 325 0.47 21.55 16.94
N ASP A 326 -0.79 21.86 16.71
CA ASP A 326 -1.57 21.31 15.58
C ASP A 326 -0.92 21.67 14.24
N ASP A 327 -0.91 20.76 13.29
CA ASP A 327 -0.32 20.95 11.96
C ASP A 327 -0.94 22.14 11.22
N ILE A 328 -2.26 22.37 11.36
CA ILE A 328 -2.96 23.52 10.75
C ILE A 328 -2.43 24.83 11.34
N GLU A 329 -2.22 24.89 12.66
CA GLU A 329 -1.67 26.07 13.32
C GLU A 329 -0.25 26.37 12.83
N ILE A 330 0.61 25.36 12.74
CA ILE A 330 2.00 25.50 12.28
C ILE A 330 2.02 26.01 10.83
N LEU A 331 1.22 25.44 9.95
CA LEU A 331 1.15 25.84 8.54
C LEU A 331 0.60 27.28 8.38
N CYS A 332 -0.41 27.65 9.17
CA CYS A 332 -0.93 29.03 9.16
C CYS A 332 0.09 30.04 9.69
N ASP A 333 0.87 29.68 10.72
CA ASP A 333 1.96 30.53 11.22
C ASP A 333 3.06 30.70 10.19
N LEU A 334 3.43 29.63 9.50
CA LEU A 334 4.38 29.67 8.39
C LEU A 334 3.87 30.60 7.28
N ALA A 335 2.61 30.47 6.88
CA ALA A 335 2.00 31.34 5.88
C ALA A 335 2.04 32.82 6.31
N ARG A 336 1.71 33.14 7.57
CA ARG A 336 1.82 34.50 8.11
C ARG A 336 3.25 35.03 8.09
N ALA A 337 4.22 34.17 8.45
CA ALA A 337 5.63 34.55 8.40
C ALA A 337 6.12 34.82 6.97
N MET A 338 5.49 34.18 5.97
CA MET A 338 5.75 34.41 4.55
C MET A 338 4.97 35.62 3.97
N GLY A 339 4.18 36.32 4.79
CA GLY A 339 3.45 37.53 4.41
C GLY A 339 2.01 37.30 3.92
N HIS A 340 1.47 36.10 4.11
CA HIS A 340 0.06 35.81 3.84
C HIS A 340 -0.79 36.02 5.10
N ASP A 341 -1.93 36.71 4.97
CA ASP A 341 -2.84 37.00 6.09
C ASP A 341 -3.84 35.83 6.26
N TRP A 342 -3.33 34.67 6.74
CA TRP A 342 -4.15 33.49 6.97
C TRP A 342 -4.68 33.46 8.40
N GLU A 343 -5.99 33.39 8.54
CA GLU A 343 -6.64 33.00 9.79
C GLU A 343 -6.48 31.49 9.99
N THR A 344 -6.30 31.06 11.25
CA THR A 344 -6.23 29.63 11.56
C THR A 344 -7.65 29.07 11.65
N PRO A 345 -8.10 28.22 10.71
CA PRO A 345 -9.43 27.63 10.76
C PRO A 345 -9.50 26.55 11.84
N THR A 346 -10.70 26.28 12.33
CA THR A 346 -10.95 25.02 13.04
C THR A 346 -10.90 23.85 12.06
N ALA A 347 -10.66 22.63 12.56
CA ALA A 347 -10.69 21.43 11.73
C ALA A 347 -12.03 21.25 10.98
N GLU A 348 -13.16 21.63 11.59
CA GLU A 348 -14.48 21.61 10.95
C GLU A 348 -14.59 22.62 9.82
N GLN A 349 -14.08 23.85 10.01
CA GLN A 349 -14.07 24.86 8.94
C GLN A 349 -13.22 24.42 7.74
N ALA A 350 -12.03 23.85 7.99
CA ALA A 350 -11.19 23.32 6.93
C ALA A 350 -11.87 22.15 6.20
N TRP A 351 -12.55 21.27 6.94
CA TRP A 351 -13.34 20.17 6.37
C TRP A 351 -14.51 20.69 5.53
N ASP A 352 -15.24 21.70 5.99
CA ASP A 352 -16.38 22.27 5.26
C ASP A 352 -15.95 22.93 3.96
N GLU A 353 -14.82 23.62 3.94
CA GLU A 353 -14.24 24.17 2.71
C GLU A 353 -13.87 23.06 1.72
N MET A 354 -13.16 22.02 2.19
CA MET A 354 -12.75 20.88 1.38
C MET A 354 -13.95 20.12 0.80
N ARG A 355 -14.94 19.75 1.63
CA ARG A 355 -16.10 18.98 1.16
C ARG A 355 -16.98 19.74 0.17
N ALA A 356 -17.01 21.06 0.24
CA ALA A 356 -17.73 21.90 -0.74
C ALA A 356 -17.10 21.84 -2.15
N LEU A 357 -15.81 21.56 -2.24
CA LEU A 357 -15.07 21.39 -3.50
C LEU A 357 -14.96 19.94 -3.96
N SER A 358 -15.19 18.97 -3.07
CA SER A 358 -15.05 17.56 -3.36
C SER A 358 -16.37 16.92 -3.82
N PRO A 359 -16.42 16.32 -5.01
CA PRO A 359 -17.61 15.60 -5.49
C PRO A 359 -17.89 14.31 -4.69
N LEU A 360 -16.92 13.85 -3.88
CA LEU A 360 -17.02 12.61 -3.10
C LEU A 360 -17.58 12.83 -1.69
N HIS A 361 -17.41 14.04 -1.11
CA HIS A 361 -17.59 14.29 0.32
C HIS A 361 -18.67 15.32 0.65
N GLY A 362 -19.37 15.89 -0.33
CA GLY A 362 -20.29 17.02 -0.15
C GLY A 362 -21.35 16.83 0.95
N GLY A 363 -21.86 15.62 1.12
CA GLY A 363 -22.84 15.26 2.14
C GLY A 363 -22.29 14.92 3.53
N MET A 364 -20.98 15.00 3.75
CA MET A 364 -20.33 14.51 4.98
C MET A 364 -20.05 15.66 5.97
N SER A 365 -21.08 16.34 6.50
CA SER A 365 -20.88 17.28 7.60
C SER A 365 -20.41 16.55 8.87
N TYR A 366 -19.71 17.24 9.78
CA TYR A 366 -19.28 16.69 11.05
C TYR A 366 -20.45 16.09 11.84
N ALA A 367 -21.58 16.76 11.87
CA ALA A 367 -22.78 16.26 12.53
C ALA A 367 -23.26 14.91 11.97
N ARG A 368 -23.25 14.76 10.63
CA ARG A 368 -23.65 13.49 10.00
C ARG A 368 -22.60 12.39 10.22
N LEU A 369 -21.30 12.71 10.15
CA LEU A 369 -20.24 11.75 10.45
C LEU A 369 -20.34 11.21 11.87
N GLU A 370 -20.78 12.05 12.83
CA GLU A 370 -20.99 11.65 14.22
C GLU A 370 -22.25 10.79 14.39
N ASP A 371 -23.37 11.22 13.82
CA ASP A 371 -24.64 10.52 13.93
C ASP A 371 -24.61 9.12 13.31
N MET A 372 -23.96 9.00 12.15
CA MET A 372 -23.84 7.74 11.40
C MET A 372 -22.63 6.87 11.80
N GLY A 373 -21.76 7.37 12.69
CA GLY A 373 -20.52 6.66 13.07
C GLY A 373 -19.49 6.52 11.94
N GLY A 374 -19.54 7.46 10.99
CA GLY A 374 -18.73 7.48 9.78
C GLY A 374 -19.52 7.14 8.51
N ILE A 375 -19.09 7.71 7.38
CA ILE A 375 -19.76 7.56 6.07
C ILE A 375 -18.72 7.16 5.02
N GLN A 376 -19.05 6.20 4.17
CA GLN A 376 -18.21 5.78 3.06
C GLN A 376 -18.48 6.65 1.83
N TRP A 377 -17.41 7.25 1.27
CA TRP A 377 -17.57 7.98 0.01
C TRP A 377 -17.78 7.02 -1.19
N PRO A 378 -18.46 7.46 -2.26
CA PRO A 378 -19.01 8.79 -2.49
C PRO A 378 -20.30 9.05 -1.71
N CYS A 379 -20.38 10.27 -1.14
CA CYS A 379 -21.55 10.82 -0.50
C CYS A 379 -21.68 12.29 -0.97
N PRO A 380 -22.19 12.52 -2.20
CA PRO A 380 -22.12 13.83 -2.87
C PRO A 380 -22.96 14.91 -2.22
N ASP A 381 -24.02 14.54 -1.52
CA ASP A 381 -24.98 15.45 -0.87
C ASP A 381 -25.59 14.82 0.38
N GLU A 382 -26.33 15.62 1.15
CA GLU A 382 -26.96 15.18 2.42
C GLU A 382 -28.10 14.17 2.25
N GLY A 383 -28.60 13.97 1.06
CA GLY A 383 -29.59 12.93 0.73
C GLY A 383 -28.97 11.54 0.52
N SER A 384 -27.63 11.46 0.48
CA SER A 384 -26.89 10.20 0.30
C SER A 384 -26.41 9.67 1.64
N ASP A 385 -26.58 8.38 1.89
CA ASP A 385 -26.03 7.68 3.07
C ASP A 385 -24.61 7.11 2.81
N GLY A 386 -24.00 7.49 1.67
CA GLY A 386 -22.72 6.95 1.24
C GLY A 386 -22.86 5.66 0.43
N SER A 387 -21.77 4.98 0.18
CA SER A 387 -21.74 3.82 -0.73
C SER A 387 -20.89 2.68 -0.20
N LEU A 388 -21.48 1.53 0.10
CA LEU A 388 -20.77 0.34 0.57
C LEU A 388 -19.79 -0.17 -0.48
N PHE A 389 -20.24 -0.24 -1.75
CA PHE A 389 -19.38 -0.65 -2.87
C PHE A 389 -19.39 0.38 -4.00
N LEU A 390 -18.37 0.33 -4.85
CA LEU A 390 -18.19 1.22 -6.00
C LEU A 390 -18.49 0.50 -7.32
N HIS A 391 -18.71 1.33 -8.36
CA HIS A 391 -18.77 0.87 -9.75
C HIS A 391 -19.99 0.02 -10.12
N GLY A 392 -21.12 0.13 -9.37
CA GLY A 392 -22.40 -0.50 -9.71
C GLY A 392 -22.85 -0.23 -11.15
N ARG A 393 -22.42 0.91 -11.73
CA ARG A 393 -22.64 1.29 -13.14
C ARG A 393 -22.21 0.23 -14.16
N LEU A 394 -21.23 -0.63 -13.81
CA LEU A 394 -20.77 -1.68 -14.72
C LEU A 394 -21.80 -2.80 -14.96
N TRP A 395 -22.82 -2.86 -14.10
CA TRP A 395 -23.94 -3.81 -14.22
C TRP A 395 -25.19 -3.20 -14.86
N GLU A 396 -25.18 -1.89 -15.16
CA GLU A 396 -26.22 -1.25 -15.91
C GLU A 396 -26.20 -1.75 -17.37
N ARG A 397 -27.38 -1.90 -17.98
CA ARG A 397 -27.47 -2.38 -19.35
C ARG A 397 -28.40 -1.50 -20.17
N PRO A 398 -27.87 -0.70 -21.10
CA PRO A 398 -26.45 -0.53 -21.45
C PRO A 398 -25.65 0.22 -20.38
N VAL A 399 -24.33 0.00 -20.33
CA VAL A 399 -23.43 0.76 -19.47
C VAL A 399 -23.50 2.24 -19.85
N THR A 400 -23.81 3.09 -18.88
CA THR A 400 -24.03 4.55 -19.09
C THR A 400 -22.75 5.38 -19.07
N THR A 401 -21.62 4.78 -18.68
CA THR A 401 -20.32 5.43 -18.55
C THR A 401 -19.23 4.62 -19.24
N ARG A 402 -17.97 5.10 -19.16
CA ARG A 402 -16.82 4.42 -19.75
C ARG A 402 -16.73 2.95 -19.32
N ARG A 403 -16.47 2.07 -20.29
CA ARG A 403 -16.16 0.65 -20.06
C ARG A 403 -14.84 0.50 -19.32
N ALA A 404 -14.68 -0.58 -18.57
CA ALA A 404 -13.44 -0.91 -17.88
C ALA A 404 -12.48 -1.62 -18.83
N PRO A 405 -11.25 -1.10 -19.04
CA PRO A 405 -10.28 -1.74 -19.93
C PRO A 405 -9.61 -2.93 -19.26
N PHE A 406 -9.48 -4.04 -19.99
CA PHE A 406 -8.45 -5.04 -19.73
C PHE A 406 -7.06 -4.50 -20.08
N HIS A 407 -6.05 -4.94 -19.34
CA HIS A 407 -4.67 -4.61 -19.61
C HIS A 407 -3.84 -5.89 -19.75
N GLY A 408 -3.37 -6.20 -20.96
CA GLY A 408 -2.40 -7.25 -21.18
C GLY A 408 -1.05 -6.80 -20.59
N VAL A 409 -0.58 -7.47 -19.55
CA VAL A 409 0.70 -7.19 -18.90
C VAL A 409 1.53 -8.47 -18.85
N ASP A 410 2.81 -8.37 -19.20
CA ASP A 410 3.75 -9.47 -19.16
C ASP A 410 4.56 -9.48 -17.87
N HIS A 411 4.90 -10.70 -17.41
CA HIS A 411 5.80 -10.88 -16.29
C HIS A 411 7.21 -10.38 -16.63
N ALA A 412 7.76 -9.57 -15.74
CA ALA A 412 9.18 -9.23 -15.70
C ALA A 412 9.78 -9.73 -14.38
N PRO A 413 10.95 -10.39 -14.39
CA PRO A 413 11.60 -10.85 -13.17
C PRO A 413 12.05 -9.66 -12.30
N PRO A 414 12.29 -9.87 -10.99
CA PRO A 414 12.87 -8.83 -10.14
C PRO A 414 14.18 -8.29 -10.71
N ILE A 415 14.32 -6.96 -10.71
CA ILE A 415 15.51 -6.29 -11.26
C ILE A 415 16.79 -6.53 -10.45
N ASP A 416 16.68 -6.80 -9.16
CA ASP A 416 17.82 -7.23 -8.35
C ASP A 416 18.00 -8.76 -8.51
N GLU A 417 18.71 -9.15 -9.57
CA GLU A 417 18.88 -10.55 -9.97
C GLU A 417 19.68 -11.35 -8.94
N LEU A 418 19.25 -12.61 -8.71
CA LEU A 418 20.04 -13.58 -7.96
C LEU A 418 21.26 -14.01 -8.80
N THR A 419 22.41 -14.09 -8.14
CA THR A 419 23.69 -14.52 -8.75
C THR A 419 24.41 -15.49 -7.81
N GLU A 420 25.51 -16.08 -8.28
CA GLU A 420 26.36 -16.91 -7.39
C GLU A 420 26.90 -16.09 -6.19
N GLU A 421 27.11 -14.80 -6.34
CA GLU A 421 27.56 -13.91 -5.27
C GLU A 421 26.44 -13.54 -4.31
N PHE A 422 25.21 -13.35 -4.80
CA PHE A 422 24.01 -13.00 -4.03
C PHE A 422 22.89 -14.00 -4.31
N PRO A 423 22.98 -15.22 -3.75
CA PRO A 423 22.11 -16.33 -4.15
C PRO A 423 20.76 -16.35 -3.41
N THR A 424 20.56 -15.49 -2.42
CA THR A 424 19.40 -15.54 -1.53
C THR A 424 18.48 -14.35 -1.77
N ARG A 425 17.18 -14.60 -1.83
CA ARG A 425 16.15 -13.56 -1.94
C ARG A 425 15.78 -13.05 -0.56
N LEU A 426 15.98 -11.76 -0.32
CA LEU A 426 15.46 -11.04 0.85
C LEU A 426 14.13 -10.38 0.50
N THR A 427 13.12 -10.62 1.32
CA THR A 427 11.86 -9.85 1.31
C THR A 427 11.65 -9.15 2.65
N THR A 428 10.96 -8.01 2.61
CA THR A 428 10.71 -7.18 3.78
C THR A 428 9.24 -7.16 4.17
N GLY A 429 8.94 -6.74 5.39
CA GLY A 429 7.56 -6.58 5.84
C GLY A 429 7.43 -6.14 7.27
N ARG A 430 6.18 -6.11 7.74
CA ARG A 430 5.79 -5.70 9.08
C ARG A 430 5.62 -6.89 10.02
N ARG A 431 5.73 -6.60 11.32
CA ARG A 431 5.35 -7.47 12.43
C ARG A 431 4.33 -6.76 13.31
N LEU A 432 3.43 -7.51 13.92
CA LEU A 432 2.32 -6.98 14.71
C LEU A 432 2.75 -6.15 15.92
N ASP A 433 3.89 -6.49 16.53
CA ASP A 433 4.38 -5.90 17.77
C ASP A 433 5.14 -4.57 17.59
N SER A 434 5.23 -4.08 16.37
CA SER A 434 5.94 -2.83 16.04
C SER A 434 5.21 -2.03 14.97
N TYR A 435 5.50 -0.74 14.88
CA TYR A 435 4.81 0.19 13.98
C TYR A 435 5.80 1.00 13.14
N ASN A 436 5.60 1.02 11.82
CA ASN A 436 6.41 1.73 10.83
C ASN A 436 7.93 1.53 11.05
N THR A 437 8.73 2.60 11.11
CA THR A 437 10.18 2.57 11.40
C THR A 437 10.50 2.28 12.87
N GLY A 438 9.52 1.99 13.70
CA GLY A 438 9.69 1.59 15.09
C GLY A 438 9.93 2.73 16.08
N VAL A 439 10.04 3.98 15.63
CA VAL A 439 10.28 5.15 16.50
C VAL A 439 9.23 5.24 17.60
N GLN A 440 7.96 5.09 17.23
CA GLN A 440 6.82 5.16 18.16
C GLN A 440 6.78 3.97 19.13
N SER A 441 7.06 2.77 18.66
CA SER A 441 7.04 1.54 19.47
C SER A 441 8.38 1.29 20.18
N GLY A 442 9.47 1.80 19.66
CA GLY A 442 10.84 1.60 20.17
C GLY A 442 11.10 2.18 21.55
N ARG A 443 10.38 3.22 21.93
CA ARG A 443 10.56 3.91 23.21
C ARG A 443 9.78 3.28 24.37
N TYR A 444 8.85 2.36 24.09
CA TYR A 444 8.08 1.68 25.12
C TYR A 444 8.75 0.36 25.48
N ALA A 445 9.11 0.20 26.76
CA ALA A 445 9.58 -1.07 27.27
C ALA A 445 8.46 -2.10 27.20
N SER A 446 8.53 -3.02 26.25
CA SER A 446 7.64 -4.16 26.16
C SER A 446 8.44 -5.45 26.36
N PRO A 447 8.05 -6.32 27.31
CA PRO A 447 8.72 -7.61 27.47
C PRO A 447 8.50 -8.55 26.27
N ARG A 448 7.62 -8.18 25.35
CA ARG A 448 7.34 -8.91 24.11
C ARG A 448 8.02 -8.31 22.88
N ARG A 449 8.80 -7.24 23.06
CA ARG A 449 9.49 -6.61 21.94
C ARG A 449 10.49 -7.57 21.35
N ILE A 450 10.24 -7.97 20.12
CA ILE A 450 11.17 -8.72 19.31
C ILE A 450 12.20 -7.72 18.78
N ALA A 451 13.49 -7.97 19.01
CA ALA A 451 14.57 -7.17 18.43
C ALA A 451 14.65 -7.42 16.92
N GLY A 452 15.36 -6.56 16.21
CA GLY A 452 15.68 -6.78 14.80
C GLY A 452 16.36 -8.13 14.61
N SER A 453 15.93 -8.88 13.61
CA SER A 453 16.48 -10.20 13.25
C SER A 453 16.37 -10.44 11.75
N ILE A 454 17.19 -11.38 11.26
CA ILE A 454 16.93 -12.01 9.98
C ILE A 454 16.23 -13.36 10.24
N ASP A 455 15.13 -13.58 9.53
CA ASP A 455 14.40 -14.84 9.61
C ASP A 455 14.89 -15.77 8.48
N LEU A 456 15.30 -16.96 8.85
CA LEU A 456 15.82 -18.01 7.96
C LEU A 456 14.94 -19.26 8.05
N SER A 457 14.87 -20.04 6.98
CA SER A 457 14.38 -21.41 7.09
C SER A 457 15.34 -22.25 7.97
N PRO A 458 14.84 -23.25 8.71
CA PRO A 458 15.73 -24.17 9.44
C PRO A 458 16.74 -24.89 8.54
N GLU A 459 16.41 -25.10 7.27
CA GLU A 459 17.25 -25.74 6.27
C GLU A 459 18.41 -24.83 5.84
N ASP A 460 18.14 -23.55 5.63
CA ASP A 460 19.18 -22.53 5.35
C ASP A 460 20.11 -22.37 6.56
N GLY A 461 19.56 -22.36 7.78
CA GLY A 461 20.34 -22.32 9.01
C GLY A 461 21.29 -23.50 9.14
N ALA A 462 20.80 -24.71 8.86
CA ALA A 462 21.63 -25.91 8.85
C ALA A 462 22.76 -25.87 7.78
N THR A 463 22.43 -25.31 6.60
CA THR A 463 23.42 -25.13 5.51
C THR A 463 24.51 -24.13 5.89
N LEU A 464 24.13 -23.04 6.57
CA LEU A 464 25.06 -22.01 7.06
C LEU A 464 25.82 -22.43 8.33
N GLY A 465 25.37 -23.51 9.01
CA GLY A 465 25.96 -23.99 10.27
C GLY A 465 25.72 -23.04 11.43
N VAL A 466 24.54 -22.38 11.49
CA VAL A 466 24.13 -21.44 12.54
C VAL A 466 22.94 -21.94 13.33
N ASP A 467 22.86 -21.55 14.59
CA ASP A 467 21.76 -21.80 15.50
C ASP A 467 20.89 -20.55 15.73
N GLU A 468 19.73 -20.74 16.38
CA GLU A 468 18.82 -19.66 16.78
C GLU A 468 19.55 -18.63 17.67
N GLY A 469 19.57 -17.38 17.26
CA GLY A 469 20.22 -16.28 17.97
C GLY A 469 21.68 -16.01 17.58
N ASP A 470 22.30 -16.90 16.79
CA ASP A 470 23.63 -16.65 16.23
C ASP A 470 23.61 -15.42 15.33
N ARG A 471 24.73 -14.73 15.19
CA ARG A 471 24.84 -13.58 14.29
C ARG A 471 25.27 -14.02 12.90
N VAL A 472 24.62 -13.44 11.91
CA VAL A 472 25.02 -13.55 10.51
C VAL A 472 25.24 -12.18 9.91
N LYS A 473 26.14 -12.11 8.93
CA LYS A 473 26.34 -10.95 8.09
C LYS A 473 25.47 -11.12 6.84
N VAL A 474 24.66 -10.09 6.57
CA VAL A 474 23.83 -10.00 5.37
C VAL A 474 24.43 -8.92 4.48
N THR A 475 24.73 -9.25 3.25
CA THR A 475 25.37 -8.33 2.29
C THR A 475 24.54 -8.28 1.01
N SER A 476 24.24 -7.09 0.54
CA SER A 476 23.69 -6.82 -0.80
C SER A 476 24.71 -6.05 -1.65
N ARG A 477 24.32 -5.64 -2.86
CA ARG A 477 25.15 -4.78 -3.72
C ARG A 477 25.33 -3.35 -3.18
N ARG A 478 24.49 -2.92 -2.20
CA ARG A 478 24.45 -1.55 -1.63
C ARG A 478 25.16 -1.46 -0.30
N GLY A 479 25.03 -2.48 0.53
CA GLY A 479 25.61 -2.44 1.85
C GLY A 479 25.61 -3.79 2.56
N SER A 480 25.96 -3.76 3.84
CA SER A 480 25.90 -4.94 4.69
C SER A 480 25.54 -4.59 6.11
N LEU A 481 24.89 -5.52 6.80
CA LEU A 481 24.59 -5.43 8.23
C LEU A 481 24.78 -6.79 8.90
N GLU A 482 24.81 -6.78 10.23
CA GLU A 482 24.79 -8.00 11.03
C GLU A 482 23.48 -8.09 11.80
N ALA A 483 22.85 -9.27 11.78
CA ALA A 483 21.58 -9.52 12.47
C ALA A 483 21.62 -10.87 13.20
N PRO A 484 20.90 -10.99 14.34
CA PRO A 484 20.67 -12.29 14.94
C PRO A 484 19.70 -13.12 14.11
N VAL A 485 19.97 -14.42 14.01
CA VAL A 485 19.13 -15.38 13.31
C VAL A 485 17.89 -15.71 14.13
N ARG A 486 16.77 -15.78 13.46
CA ARG A 486 15.53 -16.37 13.93
C ARG A 486 15.05 -17.42 12.95
N PHE A 487 14.77 -18.65 13.41
CA PHE A 487 14.21 -19.65 12.53
C PHE A 487 12.71 -19.48 12.32
N ASP A 488 12.32 -19.42 11.07
CA ASP A 488 10.92 -19.34 10.65
C ASP A 488 10.58 -20.47 9.67
N ARG A 489 9.78 -21.43 10.12
CA ARG A 489 9.32 -22.57 9.30
C ARG A 489 8.33 -22.18 8.21
N SER A 490 7.88 -20.94 8.19
CA SER A 490 7.03 -20.40 7.12
C SER A 490 7.82 -19.98 5.88
N LEU A 491 9.15 -19.92 5.99
CA LEU A 491 10.06 -19.60 4.90
C LEU A 491 10.50 -20.86 4.16
N ARG A 492 10.60 -20.75 2.85
CA ARG A 492 11.23 -21.75 2.00
C ARG A 492 12.75 -21.53 1.96
N PRO A 493 13.57 -22.57 1.72
CA PRO A 493 15.01 -22.40 1.50
C PRO A 493 15.29 -21.39 0.38
N GLY A 494 16.32 -20.54 0.58
CA GLY A 494 16.70 -19.47 -0.35
C GLY A 494 15.87 -18.19 -0.23
N LEU A 495 14.87 -18.15 0.66
CA LEU A 495 14.11 -16.96 0.99
C LEU A 495 14.36 -16.54 2.43
N VAL A 496 14.76 -15.29 2.64
CA VAL A 496 14.94 -14.71 3.97
C VAL A 496 14.03 -13.51 4.16
N PHE A 497 13.70 -13.21 5.41
CA PHE A 497 12.82 -12.10 5.75
C PHE A 497 13.45 -11.20 6.81
N MET A 498 13.33 -9.88 6.63
CA MET A 498 13.67 -8.91 7.65
C MET A 498 12.54 -7.89 7.83
N SER A 499 12.35 -7.45 9.08
CA SER A 499 11.35 -6.44 9.40
C SER A 499 11.93 -5.03 9.22
N ILE A 500 11.10 -4.10 8.74
CA ILE A 500 11.44 -2.67 8.61
C ILE A 500 11.45 -1.91 9.95
N HIS A 501 11.06 -2.54 11.06
CA HIS A 501 10.75 -1.84 12.33
C HIS A 501 11.94 -1.51 13.21
N PHE A 502 13.15 -1.96 12.89
CA PHE A 502 14.30 -1.88 13.79
C PHE A 502 15.53 -1.26 13.14
N PRO A 503 15.42 -0.08 12.48
CA PRO A 503 16.54 0.51 11.75
C PRO A 503 17.74 0.83 12.66
N ASP A 504 17.52 1.11 13.96
CA ASP A 504 18.61 1.34 14.93
C ASP A 504 19.42 0.06 15.27
N GLN A 505 18.91 -1.11 14.90
CA GLN A 505 19.54 -2.41 15.21
C GLN A 505 19.89 -3.19 13.94
N THR A 506 18.96 -3.20 13.00
CA THR A 506 19.05 -3.94 11.73
C THR A 506 18.38 -3.09 10.65
N ASP A 507 19.11 -2.11 10.13
CA ASP A 507 18.62 -1.24 9.05
C ASP A 507 18.54 -2.03 7.74
N VAL A 508 17.39 -2.66 7.50
CA VAL A 508 17.17 -3.44 6.28
C VAL A 508 17.25 -2.58 5.02
N ASN A 509 16.96 -1.27 5.12
CA ASN A 509 17.01 -0.38 3.98
C ASN A 509 18.44 -0.03 3.54
N ALA A 510 19.45 -0.30 4.37
CA ALA A 510 20.85 -0.32 3.90
C ALA A 510 21.14 -1.43 2.87
N LEU A 511 20.22 -2.39 2.70
CA LEU A 511 20.35 -3.50 1.76
C LEU A 511 19.43 -3.36 0.54
N THR A 512 18.31 -2.64 0.66
CA THR A 512 17.28 -2.55 -0.37
C THR A 512 17.72 -1.71 -1.58
N LEU A 513 17.04 -1.91 -2.70
CA LEU A 513 17.36 -1.30 -3.98
C LEU A 513 16.61 0.02 -4.16
N ASP A 514 17.33 1.08 -4.47
CA ASP A 514 16.74 2.36 -4.90
C ASP A 514 16.26 2.27 -6.35
N ALA A 515 15.11 1.61 -6.51
CA ALA A 515 14.40 1.47 -7.77
C ALA A 515 12.89 1.59 -7.53
N TRP A 516 12.14 1.90 -8.55
CA TRP A 516 10.70 2.11 -8.44
C TRP A 516 9.94 1.70 -9.70
N ASP A 517 8.63 1.55 -9.55
CA ASP A 517 7.71 1.39 -10.66
C ASP A 517 7.59 2.70 -11.46
N PRO A 518 7.96 2.74 -12.76
CA PRO A 518 7.96 3.96 -13.56
C PRO A 518 6.56 4.56 -13.78
N LYS A 519 5.49 3.81 -13.49
CA LYS A 519 4.10 4.27 -13.66
C LYS A 519 3.53 4.92 -12.41
N SER A 520 3.87 4.42 -11.22
CA SER A 520 3.36 4.92 -9.95
C SER A 520 4.40 5.67 -9.11
N GLY A 521 5.70 5.49 -9.37
CA GLY A 521 6.78 5.98 -8.54
C GLY A 521 6.95 5.22 -7.21
N THR A 522 6.29 4.06 -7.05
CA THR A 522 6.39 3.25 -5.81
C THR A 522 7.72 2.51 -5.76
N ALA A 523 8.42 2.60 -4.63
CA ALA A 523 9.74 1.99 -4.45
C ALA A 523 9.69 0.45 -4.37
N GLU A 524 10.79 -0.19 -4.77
CA GLU A 524 11.01 -1.65 -4.69
C GLU A 524 11.57 -2.04 -3.33
N PHE A 525 10.77 -2.70 -2.49
CA PHE A 525 11.19 -3.17 -1.17
C PHE A 525 11.12 -4.68 -0.97
N LYS A 526 10.57 -5.44 -1.95
CA LYS A 526 10.23 -6.85 -1.73
C LYS A 526 11.22 -7.83 -2.32
N ALA A 527 12.09 -7.41 -3.22
CA ALA A 527 12.91 -8.34 -3.99
C ALA A 527 14.39 -7.94 -4.03
N THR A 528 15.07 -8.01 -2.90
CA THR A 528 16.51 -7.75 -2.80
C THR A 528 17.32 -9.05 -2.90
N ALA A 529 18.43 -9.03 -3.65
CA ALA A 529 19.38 -10.13 -3.71
C ALA A 529 20.49 -9.96 -2.66
N VAL A 530 20.71 -10.98 -1.83
CA VAL A 530 21.66 -10.92 -0.72
C VAL A 530 22.51 -12.19 -0.60
N ARG A 531 23.64 -12.04 0.08
CA ARG A 531 24.45 -13.14 0.62
C ARG A 531 24.36 -13.13 2.14
N VAL A 532 24.14 -14.29 2.73
CA VAL A 532 24.09 -14.50 4.18
C VAL A 532 25.26 -15.38 4.59
N GLU A 533 26.04 -14.95 5.57
CA GLU A 533 27.27 -15.63 6.03
C GLU A 533 27.30 -15.66 7.56
N ALA A 534 27.74 -16.78 8.14
CA ALA A 534 27.96 -16.85 9.58
C ALA A 534 29.06 -15.86 10.00
N VAL A 535 28.85 -15.14 11.09
CA VAL A 535 29.90 -14.32 11.72
C VAL A 535 30.73 -15.23 12.61
N SER A 536 32.04 -15.31 12.33
CA SER A 536 33.00 -16.16 13.04
C SER A 536 33.30 -15.66 14.45
#